data_22a7bcb1a03e85363b33d068f2423610
#
_entry.id   22a7bcb1a03e85363b33d068f2423610
#
_cell.length_a   1.000
_cell.length_b   1.000
_cell.length_c   1.000
_cell.angle_alpha   90.00
_cell.angle_beta   90.00
_cell.angle_gamma   90.00
#
_symmetry.space_group_name_H-M   'P 1'
#
loop_
_entity.id
_entity.type
_entity.pdbx_description
1 polymer ?
#
loop_
_entity_poly.entity_id
_entity_poly.type
_entity_poly.pdbx_seq_one_letter_code
_entity_poly.pdbx_strand_id
1 'polypeptide(L)'
;MATLQSGSQGTDVKVLQQDLQLLGYTITVDGDYGNGTQTVVEQFQKDNSLIVDGIDGPETQAALNNLVAGIVQGIDISHLNGPVNYNTLSSDGISYVFCKASQGTGFTDPQFQTNYKALTDLDIMMAPYHFFEFENAPAQAQADNFFKCNVDFTKQGILPPVVDIEWQSSDALNQYIIDNQVACVRLISDWLTIVATQTGKTPIIYTNANFWHDYLGNPSGFGQYPLWIAAYQKNPPPIPPGWADYTFWQFSGSGGISSVSGQVDRDRFNGSLDDLKKLAGVGV
;
A
#
# COMPACT_ATOMS: atom_id res chain seq x y z
N MET A 1 2.20 26.35 11.81
CA MET A 1 0.76 26.01 11.73
C MET A 1 0.03 26.63 12.92
N ALA A 2 -1.28 26.83 12.83
CA ALA A 2 -2.07 27.25 13.98
C ALA A 2 -2.10 26.12 15.01
N THR A 3 -2.27 26.47 16.28
CA THR A 3 -2.53 25.49 17.34
C THR A 3 -3.92 24.86 17.13
N LEU A 4 -4.01 23.52 17.12
CA LEU A 4 -5.26 22.78 16.97
C LEU A 4 -5.66 22.15 18.31
N GLN A 5 -6.95 22.19 18.61
CA GLN A 5 -7.51 21.69 19.87
C GLN A 5 -8.98 21.31 19.68
N SER A 6 -9.60 20.76 20.70
CA SER A 6 -11.03 20.40 20.66
C SER A 6 -11.89 21.55 20.12
N GLY A 7 -12.69 21.26 19.10
CA GLY A 7 -13.51 22.23 18.35
C GLY A 7 -12.83 22.84 17.12
N SER A 8 -11.54 22.63 16.87
CA SER A 8 -10.89 23.00 15.61
C SER A 8 -11.44 22.14 14.46
N GLN A 9 -11.56 22.72 13.25
CA GLN A 9 -12.08 22.01 12.08
C GLN A 9 -11.34 22.42 10.80
N GLY A 10 -11.41 21.55 9.79
CA GLY A 10 -10.92 21.83 8.43
C GLY A 10 -9.63 21.11 8.06
N THR A 11 -8.95 21.65 7.06
CA THR A 11 -7.81 20.99 6.40
C THR A 11 -6.65 20.72 7.36
N ASP A 12 -6.32 21.67 8.25
CA ASP A 12 -5.19 21.51 9.18
C ASP A 12 -5.45 20.35 10.17
N VAL A 13 -6.72 20.15 10.58
CA VAL A 13 -7.10 18.98 11.40
C VAL A 13 -6.99 17.69 10.62
N LYS A 14 -7.37 17.69 9.33
CA LYS A 14 -7.17 16.51 8.47
C LYS A 14 -5.70 16.15 8.34
N VAL A 15 -4.82 17.12 8.14
CA VAL A 15 -3.38 16.88 8.07
C VAL A 15 -2.86 16.26 9.36
N LEU A 16 -3.22 16.81 10.52
CA LEU A 16 -2.88 16.24 11.82
C LEU A 16 -3.36 14.77 11.96
N GLN A 17 -4.61 14.52 11.61
CA GLN A 17 -5.18 13.17 11.66
C GLN A 17 -4.47 12.21 10.70
N GLN A 18 -4.12 12.65 9.51
CA GLN A 18 -3.34 11.88 8.52
C GLN A 18 -1.93 11.54 9.03
N ASP A 19 -1.25 12.50 9.64
CA ASP A 19 0.08 12.31 10.20
C ASP A 19 0.07 11.32 11.37
N LEU A 20 -0.92 11.42 12.25
CA LEU A 20 -1.13 10.48 13.34
C LEU A 20 -1.44 9.07 12.78
N GLN A 21 -2.28 8.97 11.76
CA GLN A 21 -2.56 7.70 11.09
C GLN A 21 -1.30 7.11 10.44
N LEU A 22 -0.49 7.96 9.80
CA LEU A 22 0.79 7.58 9.21
C LEU A 22 1.76 7.00 10.24
N LEU A 23 1.74 7.52 11.48
CA LEU A 23 2.51 6.98 12.59
C LEU A 23 1.86 5.74 13.24
N GLY A 24 0.72 5.28 12.71
CA GLY A 24 0.04 4.04 13.11
C GLY A 24 -0.98 4.21 14.22
N TYR A 25 -1.38 5.44 14.55
CA TYR A 25 -2.50 5.65 15.47
C TYR A 25 -3.83 5.39 14.77
N THR A 26 -4.74 4.69 15.46
CA THR A 26 -6.10 4.47 14.95
C THR A 26 -6.91 5.75 15.12
N ILE A 27 -7.21 6.42 14.01
CA ILE A 27 -7.93 7.69 13.99
C ILE A 27 -8.73 7.82 12.70
N THR A 28 -9.91 8.44 12.76
CA THR A 28 -10.69 8.82 11.59
C THR A 28 -10.18 10.15 11.05
N VAL A 29 -9.99 10.23 9.73
CA VAL A 29 -9.57 11.47 9.04
C VAL A 29 -10.81 12.18 8.52
N ASP A 30 -11.48 12.93 9.39
CA ASP A 30 -12.73 13.66 9.09
C ASP A 30 -12.57 15.18 9.07
N GLY A 31 -11.46 15.69 9.63
CA GLY A 31 -11.20 17.12 9.76
C GLY A 31 -11.94 17.78 10.92
N ASP A 32 -12.42 16.99 11.89
CA ASP A 32 -13.02 17.46 13.13
C ASP A 32 -12.14 17.09 14.33
N TYR A 33 -11.68 18.10 15.09
CA TYR A 33 -10.94 17.88 16.32
C TYR A 33 -11.93 17.61 17.46
N GLY A 34 -12.59 16.45 17.40
CA GLY A 34 -13.46 15.95 18.44
C GLY A 34 -12.71 15.18 19.52
N ASN A 35 -13.46 14.55 20.43
CA ASN A 35 -12.88 13.74 21.52
C ASN A 35 -11.97 12.61 21.02
N GLY A 36 -12.28 12.01 19.85
CA GLY A 36 -11.45 10.95 19.25
C GLY A 36 -10.07 11.48 18.90
N THR A 37 -9.99 12.62 18.20
CA THR A 37 -8.73 13.27 17.83
C THR A 37 -7.94 13.69 19.08
N GLN A 38 -8.61 14.30 20.08
CA GLN A 38 -7.96 14.68 21.32
C GLN A 38 -7.33 13.48 22.03
N THR A 39 -8.05 12.37 22.18
CA THR A 39 -7.53 11.15 22.81
C THR A 39 -6.27 10.62 22.11
N VAL A 40 -6.26 10.65 20.78
CA VAL A 40 -5.10 10.20 20.00
C VAL A 40 -3.92 11.16 20.14
N VAL A 41 -4.15 12.47 20.17
CA VAL A 41 -3.10 13.46 20.43
C VAL A 41 -2.52 13.29 21.83
N GLU A 42 -3.34 13.08 22.86
CA GLU A 42 -2.87 12.77 24.23
C GLU A 42 -2.02 11.50 24.26
N GLN A 43 -2.42 10.46 23.51
CA GLN A 43 -1.64 9.22 23.40
C GLN A 43 -0.31 9.46 22.66
N PHE A 44 -0.32 10.24 21.58
CA PHE A 44 0.90 10.63 20.86
C PHE A 44 1.86 11.41 21.78
N GLN A 45 1.35 12.38 22.49
CA GLN A 45 2.14 13.19 23.45
C GLN A 45 2.77 12.30 24.53
N LYS A 46 2.00 11.38 25.10
CA LYS A 46 2.48 10.42 26.09
C LYS A 46 3.59 9.53 25.54
N ASP A 47 3.39 8.97 24.36
CA ASP A 47 4.35 8.05 23.71
C ASP A 47 5.67 8.75 23.37
N ASN A 48 5.63 10.08 23.17
CA ASN A 48 6.79 10.88 22.80
C ASN A 48 7.32 11.75 23.96
N SER A 49 6.89 11.49 25.20
CA SER A 49 7.34 12.20 26.43
C SER A 49 7.10 13.72 26.37
N LEU A 50 6.01 14.14 25.72
CA LEU A 50 5.55 15.53 25.67
C LEU A 50 4.56 15.80 26.82
N ILE A 51 4.21 17.09 27.01
CA ILE A 51 3.11 17.47 27.93
C ILE A 51 1.82 16.90 27.35
N VAL A 52 1.10 16.11 28.16
CA VAL A 52 -0.16 15.46 27.76
C VAL A 52 -1.32 16.40 28.07
N ASP A 53 -1.63 17.31 27.14
CA ASP A 53 -2.70 18.31 27.26
C ASP A 53 -3.78 18.16 26.18
N GLY A 54 -3.58 17.25 25.22
CA GLY A 54 -4.50 17.02 24.11
C GLY A 54 -4.58 18.20 23.14
N ILE A 55 -3.54 19.05 23.09
CA ILE A 55 -3.45 20.20 22.20
C ILE A 55 -2.30 19.98 21.21
N ASP A 56 -2.59 20.11 19.92
CA ASP A 56 -1.55 20.12 18.89
C ASP A 56 -0.91 21.52 18.81
N GLY A 57 -0.09 21.81 19.83
CA GLY A 57 0.70 23.04 19.94
C GLY A 57 2.08 22.89 19.25
N PRO A 58 2.92 23.95 19.32
CA PRO A 58 4.20 23.98 18.60
C PRO A 58 5.13 22.79 18.91
N GLU A 59 5.18 22.31 20.15
CA GLU A 59 6.02 21.16 20.54
C GLU A 59 5.48 19.85 19.97
N THR A 60 4.16 19.66 20.03
CA THR A 60 3.49 18.49 19.44
C THR A 60 3.67 18.46 17.93
N GLN A 61 3.46 19.60 17.26
CA GLN A 61 3.67 19.75 15.82
C GLN A 61 5.12 19.49 15.40
N ALA A 62 6.09 20.00 16.16
CA ALA A 62 7.51 19.76 15.90
C ALA A 62 7.88 18.27 16.02
N ALA A 63 7.41 17.61 17.06
CA ALA A 63 7.62 16.18 17.26
C ALA A 63 6.97 15.35 16.15
N LEU A 64 5.73 15.67 15.78
CA LEU A 64 4.98 15.02 14.73
C LEU A 64 5.70 15.17 13.37
N ASN A 65 6.04 16.41 13.00
CA ASN A 65 6.76 16.71 11.76
C ASN A 65 8.11 15.97 11.66
N ASN A 66 8.86 15.87 12.76
CA ASN A 66 10.13 15.14 12.79
C ASN A 66 9.94 13.64 12.57
N LEU A 67 8.87 13.06 13.09
CA LEU A 67 8.60 11.63 12.97
C LEU A 67 8.06 11.24 11.60
N VAL A 68 7.25 12.11 10.97
CA VAL A 68 6.74 11.86 9.61
C VAL A 68 7.74 12.25 8.53
N ALA A 69 8.72 13.11 8.85
CA ALA A 69 9.76 13.51 7.92
C ALA A 69 10.59 12.29 7.50
N GLY A 70 10.63 12.05 6.20
CA GLY A 70 11.37 10.92 5.63
C GLY A 70 10.57 9.62 5.47
N ILE A 71 9.33 9.54 5.96
CA ILE A 71 8.45 8.42 5.60
C ILE A 71 8.02 8.58 4.14
N VAL A 72 8.39 7.62 3.32
CA VAL A 72 8.00 7.57 1.91
C VAL A 72 6.63 6.94 1.80
N GLN A 73 5.64 7.75 1.41
CA GLN A 73 4.23 7.37 1.39
C GLN A 73 3.74 6.99 0.00
N GLY A 74 2.86 6.04 -0.06
CA GLY A 74 2.12 5.64 -1.24
C GLY A 74 0.64 5.39 -0.96
N ILE A 75 -0.06 5.08 -2.01
CA ILE A 75 -1.44 4.60 -1.99
C ILE A 75 -1.60 3.45 -2.97
N ASP A 76 -2.63 2.66 -2.81
CA ASP A 76 -3.06 1.76 -3.87
C ASP A 76 -4.49 2.08 -4.31
N ILE A 77 -4.71 1.97 -5.63
CA ILE A 77 -5.96 2.36 -6.27
C ILE A 77 -6.43 1.34 -7.32
N SER A 78 -7.74 1.33 -7.53
CA SER A 78 -8.43 0.53 -8.54
C SER A 78 -9.64 1.31 -9.10
N HIS A 79 -10.39 0.70 -9.99
CA HIS A 79 -11.67 1.23 -10.45
C HIS A 79 -12.72 1.42 -9.33
N LEU A 80 -12.50 0.83 -8.15
CA LEU A 80 -13.41 0.94 -7.00
C LEU A 80 -13.21 2.25 -6.21
N ASN A 81 -12.06 2.91 -6.39
CA ASN A 81 -11.85 4.21 -5.80
C ASN A 81 -12.58 5.29 -6.60
N GLY A 82 -12.97 6.35 -5.92
CA GLY A 82 -13.56 7.53 -6.58
C GLY A 82 -12.56 8.26 -7.49
N PRO A 83 -12.96 9.39 -8.08
CA PRO A 83 -12.08 10.19 -8.91
C PRO A 83 -10.79 10.56 -8.20
N VAL A 84 -9.66 10.42 -8.91
CA VAL A 84 -8.32 10.77 -8.44
C VAL A 84 -7.88 12.09 -9.09
N ASN A 85 -7.45 13.05 -8.28
CA ASN A 85 -6.77 14.25 -8.75
C ASN A 85 -5.25 14.02 -8.71
N TYR A 86 -4.69 13.49 -9.79
CA TYR A 86 -3.28 13.13 -9.87
C TYR A 86 -2.34 14.33 -9.64
N ASN A 87 -2.76 15.56 -10.02
CA ASN A 87 -1.94 16.76 -9.89
C ASN A 87 -1.68 17.16 -8.42
N THR A 88 -2.46 16.67 -7.48
CA THR A 88 -2.33 16.99 -6.06
C THR A 88 -1.70 15.87 -5.23
N LEU A 89 -1.43 14.68 -5.82
CA LEU A 89 -0.83 13.54 -5.10
C LEU A 89 0.49 13.91 -4.42
N SER A 90 1.39 14.59 -5.14
CA SER A 90 2.67 15.02 -4.56
C SER A 90 2.51 16.02 -3.42
N SER A 91 1.49 16.90 -3.48
CA SER A 91 1.19 17.82 -2.37
C SER A 91 0.55 17.14 -1.17
N ASP A 92 -0.08 15.98 -1.37
CA ASP A 92 -0.55 15.08 -0.30
C ASP A 92 0.59 14.18 0.24
N GLY A 93 1.84 14.38 -0.21
CA GLY A 93 3.01 13.61 0.21
C GLY A 93 3.14 12.23 -0.44
N ILE A 94 2.36 11.94 -1.48
CA ILE A 94 2.36 10.64 -2.16
C ILE A 94 3.53 10.58 -3.16
N SER A 95 4.43 9.62 -2.94
CA SER A 95 5.61 9.38 -3.77
C SER A 95 5.43 8.27 -4.80
N TYR A 96 4.52 7.33 -4.54
CA TYR A 96 4.24 6.21 -5.44
C TYR A 96 2.80 5.72 -5.34
N VAL A 97 2.34 5.05 -6.38
CA VAL A 97 0.98 4.51 -6.46
C VAL A 97 1.01 3.08 -7.00
N PHE A 98 0.40 2.14 -6.28
CA PHE A 98 0.07 0.84 -6.81
C PHE A 98 -1.29 0.89 -7.51
N CYS A 99 -1.37 0.38 -8.74
CA CYS A 99 -2.59 0.45 -9.55
C CYS A 99 -3.06 -0.94 -9.96
N LYS A 100 -4.31 -1.28 -9.65
CA LYS A 100 -4.91 -2.52 -10.14
C LYS A 100 -4.85 -2.54 -11.66
N ALA A 101 -4.23 -3.56 -12.23
CA ALA A 101 -4.13 -3.76 -13.67
C ALA A 101 -5.09 -4.85 -14.15
N SER A 102 -5.16 -5.96 -13.39
CA SER A 102 -5.93 -7.13 -13.79
C SER A 102 -6.24 -8.04 -12.60
N GLN A 103 -7.11 -9.02 -12.84
CA GLN A 103 -7.48 -10.05 -11.88
C GLN A 103 -7.77 -11.35 -12.63
N GLY A 104 -7.31 -12.47 -12.08
CA GLY A 104 -7.52 -13.78 -12.63
C GLY A 104 -7.15 -13.88 -14.12
N THR A 105 -7.87 -14.69 -14.86
CA THR A 105 -7.54 -14.96 -16.28
C THR A 105 -8.20 -14.02 -17.28
N GLY A 106 -9.13 -13.11 -16.85
CA GLY A 106 -9.95 -12.37 -17.81
C GLY A 106 -10.29 -10.93 -17.46
N PHE A 107 -10.26 -10.53 -16.20
CA PHE A 107 -10.60 -9.17 -15.81
C PHE A 107 -9.38 -8.24 -15.99
N THR A 108 -9.61 -7.09 -16.63
CA THR A 108 -8.66 -5.95 -16.68
C THR A 108 -9.33 -4.75 -16.05
N ASP A 109 -8.60 -4.02 -15.19
CA ASP A 109 -9.17 -2.85 -14.51
C ASP A 109 -9.44 -1.72 -15.52
N PRO A 110 -10.70 -1.24 -15.63
CA PRO A 110 -11.07 -0.25 -16.63
C PRO A 110 -10.41 1.13 -16.42
N GLN A 111 -9.93 1.42 -15.20
CA GLN A 111 -9.22 2.66 -14.89
C GLN A 111 -7.71 2.58 -15.08
N PHE A 112 -7.16 1.37 -15.25
CA PHE A 112 -5.71 1.17 -15.25
C PHE A 112 -4.99 2.04 -16.27
N GLN A 113 -5.43 2.09 -17.51
CA GLN A 113 -4.76 2.88 -18.56
C GLN A 113 -4.82 4.40 -18.28
N THR A 114 -5.91 4.88 -17.66
CA THR A 114 -6.04 6.27 -17.22
C THR A 114 -5.05 6.55 -16.10
N ASN A 115 -4.99 5.68 -15.09
CA ASN A 115 -4.06 5.80 -13.96
C ASN A 115 -2.60 5.76 -14.45
N TYR A 116 -2.25 4.77 -15.26
CA TYR A 116 -0.89 4.59 -15.80
C TYR A 116 -0.42 5.82 -16.56
N LYS A 117 -1.25 6.31 -17.49
CA LYS A 117 -0.91 7.49 -18.28
C LYS A 117 -0.75 8.73 -17.40
N ALA A 118 -1.70 9.00 -16.52
CA ALA A 118 -1.67 10.20 -15.68
C ALA A 118 -0.46 10.22 -14.73
N LEU A 119 -0.15 9.08 -14.10
CA LEU A 119 0.99 8.97 -13.18
C LEU A 119 2.32 9.11 -13.91
N THR A 120 2.47 8.48 -15.09
CA THR A 120 3.70 8.59 -15.88
C THR A 120 3.90 9.97 -16.49
N ASP A 121 2.82 10.67 -16.88
CA ASP A 121 2.91 12.06 -17.38
C ASP A 121 3.33 13.05 -16.28
N LEU A 122 3.12 12.70 -15.01
CA LEU A 122 3.48 13.52 -13.83
C LEU A 122 4.74 13.04 -13.12
N ASP A 123 5.49 12.08 -13.69
CA ASP A 123 6.67 11.46 -13.10
C ASP A 123 6.44 10.88 -11.68
N ILE A 124 5.20 10.47 -11.37
CA ILE A 124 4.87 9.77 -10.11
C ILE A 124 5.19 8.29 -10.29
N MET A 125 6.01 7.74 -9.39
CA MET A 125 6.38 6.33 -9.44
C MET A 125 5.14 5.44 -9.28
N MET A 126 5.04 4.36 -10.07
CA MET A 126 3.90 3.48 -10.01
C MET A 126 4.26 2.01 -10.28
N ALA A 127 3.43 1.10 -9.78
CA ALA A 127 3.45 -0.31 -10.17
C ALA A 127 2.06 -0.82 -10.53
N PRO A 128 1.93 -1.64 -11.57
CA PRO A 128 0.71 -2.41 -11.82
C PRO A 128 0.63 -3.59 -10.85
N TYR A 129 -0.57 -3.87 -10.31
CA TYR A 129 -0.80 -5.10 -9.55
C TYR A 129 -1.85 -6.01 -10.18
N HIS A 130 -1.65 -7.31 -10.00
CA HIS A 130 -2.52 -8.38 -10.44
C HIS A 130 -3.13 -9.09 -9.25
N PHE A 131 -4.45 -9.05 -9.11
CA PHE A 131 -5.15 -9.83 -8.10
C PHE A 131 -5.20 -11.30 -8.53
N PHE A 132 -4.56 -12.16 -7.74
CA PHE A 132 -4.35 -13.56 -8.08
C PHE A 132 -5.57 -14.41 -7.70
N GLU A 133 -6.01 -15.27 -8.61
CA GLU A 133 -7.05 -16.27 -8.38
C GLU A 133 -6.46 -17.69 -8.38
N PHE A 134 -7.01 -18.56 -7.56
CA PHE A 134 -6.43 -19.89 -7.35
C PHE A 134 -7.18 -21.00 -8.07
N GLU A 135 -8.52 -20.96 -8.05
CA GLU A 135 -9.33 -22.03 -8.62
C GLU A 135 -9.51 -21.83 -10.13
N ASN A 136 -9.20 -22.86 -10.91
CA ASN A 136 -9.34 -22.87 -12.39
C ASN A 136 -8.60 -21.72 -13.09
N ALA A 137 -7.54 -21.17 -12.48
CA ALA A 137 -6.80 -20.01 -12.94
C ALA A 137 -5.31 -20.33 -13.10
N PRO A 138 -4.88 -20.98 -14.20
CA PRO A 138 -3.48 -21.33 -14.45
C PRO A 138 -2.58 -20.09 -14.43
N ALA A 139 -1.39 -20.21 -13.84
CA ALA A 139 -0.42 -19.12 -13.71
C ALA A 139 -0.08 -18.43 -15.04
N GLN A 140 0.11 -19.20 -16.12
CA GLN A 140 0.36 -18.66 -17.45
C GLN A 140 -0.80 -17.80 -17.95
N ALA A 141 -2.04 -18.26 -17.81
CA ALA A 141 -3.21 -17.52 -18.27
C ALA A 141 -3.42 -16.22 -17.47
N GLN A 142 -3.11 -16.23 -16.17
CA GLN A 142 -3.11 -15.02 -15.34
C GLN A 142 -2.00 -14.04 -15.73
N ALA A 143 -0.79 -14.55 -16.00
CA ALA A 143 0.31 -13.73 -16.51
C ALA A 143 -0.03 -13.12 -17.88
N ASP A 144 -0.61 -13.90 -18.79
CA ASP A 144 -1.07 -13.41 -20.09
C ASP A 144 -2.15 -12.31 -19.94
N ASN A 145 -3.05 -12.45 -18.96
CA ASN A 145 -4.03 -11.42 -18.63
C ASN A 145 -3.38 -10.16 -18.05
N PHE A 146 -2.41 -10.34 -17.15
CA PHE A 146 -1.63 -9.22 -16.59
C PHE A 146 -0.91 -8.43 -17.67
N PHE A 147 -0.27 -9.07 -18.63
CA PHE A 147 0.46 -8.39 -19.71
C PHE A 147 -0.42 -7.60 -20.68
N LYS A 148 -1.75 -7.78 -20.67
CA LYS A 148 -2.69 -6.89 -21.39
C LYS A 148 -2.68 -5.46 -20.85
N CYS A 149 -2.14 -5.23 -19.63
CA CYS A 149 -1.92 -3.88 -19.09
C CYS A 149 -0.95 -3.04 -19.94
N ASN A 150 -0.12 -3.70 -20.76
CA ASN A 150 0.79 -3.07 -21.73
C ASN A 150 1.72 -2.01 -21.11
N VAL A 151 2.27 -2.30 -19.93
CA VAL A 151 3.24 -1.44 -19.22
C VAL A 151 4.63 -1.68 -19.78
N ASP A 152 5.34 -0.61 -20.05
CA ASP A 152 6.76 -0.65 -20.38
C ASP A 152 7.61 -0.64 -19.10
N PHE A 153 8.01 -1.81 -18.63
CA PHE A 153 8.81 -1.99 -17.43
C PHE A 153 10.26 -1.50 -17.56
N THR A 154 10.68 -1.07 -18.74
CA THR A 154 12.01 -0.46 -18.95
C THR A 154 12.03 1.02 -18.65
N LYS A 155 10.86 1.67 -18.57
CA LYS A 155 10.76 3.09 -18.24
C LYS A 155 11.17 3.37 -16.80
N GLN A 156 11.86 4.50 -16.61
CA GLN A 156 12.09 5.06 -15.28
C GLN A 156 10.76 5.43 -14.61
N GLY A 157 10.70 5.29 -13.30
CA GLY A 157 9.49 5.54 -12.51
C GLY A 157 8.53 4.36 -12.44
N ILE A 158 8.77 3.29 -13.22
CA ILE A 158 7.97 2.06 -13.14
C ILE A 158 8.62 1.11 -12.14
N LEU A 159 7.93 0.89 -11.02
CA LEU A 159 8.29 -0.08 -10.00
C LEU A 159 8.10 -1.52 -10.52
N PRO A 160 8.66 -2.53 -9.85
CA PRO A 160 8.40 -3.93 -10.21
C PRO A 160 6.91 -4.28 -10.22
N PRO A 161 6.49 -5.22 -11.07
CA PRO A 161 5.10 -5.71 -11.07
C PRO A 161 4.74 -6.34 -9.73
N VAL A 162 3.46 -6.27 -9.36
CA VAL A 162 2.98 -6.80 -8.09
C VAL A 162 2.00 -7.94 -8.33
N VAL A 163 2.12 -9.01 -7.55
CA VAL A 163 1.08 -10.02 -7.39
C VAL A 163 0.42 -9.84 -6.03
N ASP A 164 -0.90 -9.76 -6.04
CA ASP A 164 -1.76 -9.56 -4.89
C ASP A 164 -2.37 -10.92 -4.47
N ILE A 165 -1.87 -11.44 -3.35
CA ILE A 165 -2.16 -12.76 -2.81
C ILE A 165 -2.93 -12.61 -1.50
N GLU A 166 -4.26 -12.72 -1.61
CA GLU A 166 -5.15 -12.51 -0.47
C GLU A 166 -6.47 -13.31 -0.57
N TRP A 167 -7.39 -13.06 0.35
CA TRP A 167 -8.70 -13.70 0.39
C TRP A 167 -9.46 -13.54 -0.92
N GLN A 168 -10.08 -14.62 -1.33
CA GLN A 168 -10.93 -14.65 -2.50
C GLN A 168 -12.37 -14.19 -2.17
N SER A 169 -13.18 -13.96 -3.19
CA SER A 169 -14.51 -13.37 -3.07
C SER A 169 -15.55 -14.22 -2.35
N SER A 170 -15.24 -15.48 -2.01
CA SER A 170 -16.16 -16.37 -1.30
C SER A 170 -15.45 -17.34 -0.37
N ASP A 171 -16.15 -17.80 0.68
CA ASP A 171 -15.62 -18.81 1.61
C ASP A 171 -15.27 -20.11 0.90
N ALA A 172 -16.02 -20.51 -0.14
CA ALA A 172 -15.73 -21.72 -0.91
C ALA A 172 -14.37 -21.61 -1.66
N LEU A 173 -14.08 -20.47 -2.27
CA LEU A 173 -12.79 -20.21 -2.93
C LEU A 173 -11.64 -20.14 -1.91
N ASN A 174 -11.88 -19.57 -0.75
CA ASN A 174 -10.90 -19.55 0.34
C ASN A 174 -10.65 -20.97 0.90
N GLN A 175 -11.69 -21.79 1.02
CA GLN A 175 -11.55 -23.18 1.43
C GLN A 175 -10.78 -24.01 0.39
N TYR A 176 -11.00 -23.75 -0.91
CA TYR A 176 -10.21 -24.38 -1.99
C TYR A 176 -8.70 -24.18 -1.79
N ILE A 177 -8.26 -22.99 -1.37
CA ILE A 177 -6.84 -22.69 -1.12
C ILE A 177 -6.33 -23.59 0.03
N ILE A 178 -7.07 -23.67 1.14
CA ILE A 178 -6.72 -24.50 2.30
C ILE A 178 -6.59 -25.98 1.89
N ASP A 179 -7.53 -26.47 1.10
CA ASP A 179 -7.56 -27.88 0.67
C ASP A 179 -6.45 -28.19 -0.36
N ASN A 180 -5.89 -27.17 -1.03
CA ASN A 180 -4.92 -27.31 -2.12
C ASN A 180 -3.64 -26.49 -1.93
N GLN A 181 -3.20 -26.25 -0.70
CA GLN A 181 -2.08 -25.34 -0.35
C GLN A 181 -0.83 -25.53 -1.23
N VAL A 182 -0.37 -26.76 -1.38
CA VAL A 182 0.85 -27.06 -2.17
C VAL A 182 0.69 -26.67 -3.64
N ALA A 183 -0.47 -26.91 -4.23
CA ALA A 183 -0.74 -26.54 -5.62
C ALA A 183 -0.88 -25.02 -5.75
N CYS A 184 -1.53 -24.35 -4.81
CA CYS A 184 -1.66 -22.88 -4.77
C CYS A 184 -0.31 -22.18 -4.63
N VAL A 185 0.55 -22.65 -3.73
CA VAL A 185 1.92 -22.14 -3.57
C VAL A 185 2.74 -22.32 -4.86
N ARG A 186 2.57 -23.43 -5.55
CA ARG A 186 3.24 -23.66 -6.86
C ARG A 186 2.72 -22.69 -7.92
N LEU A 187 1.41 -22.46 -8.01
CA LEU A 187 0.84 -21.49 -8.95
C LEU A 187 1.41 -20.09 -8.75
N ILE A 188 1.57 -19.64 -7.50
CA ILE A 188 2.23 -18.36 -7.17
C ILE A 188 3.66 -18.35 -7.72
N SER A 189 4.46 -19.40 -7.43
CA SER A 189 5.85 -19.51 -7.87
C SER A 189 5.98 -19.50 -9.40
N ASP A 190 5.07 -20.19 -10.08
CA ASP A 190 5.05 -20.26 -11.55
C ASP A 190 4.74 -18.86 -12.14
N TRP A 191 3.75 -18.14 -11.61
CA TRP A 191 3.41 -16.77 -12.03
C TRP A 191 4.58 -15.81 -11.82
N LEU A 192 5.19 -15.82 -10.64
CA LEU A 192 6.36 -14.98 -10.30
C LEU A 192 7.52 -15.23 -11.28
N THR A 193 7.78 -16.47 -11.61
CA THR A 193 8.84 -16.87 -12.57
C THR A 193 8.54 -16.35 -13.97
N ILE A 194 7.31 -16.52 -14.46
CA ILE A 194 6.87 -16.05 -15.77
C ILE A 194 7.03 -14.53 -15.87
N VAL A 195 6.49 -13.80 -14.88
CA VAL A 195 6.49 -12.34 -14.88
C VAL A 195 7.90 -11.77 -14.71
N ALA A 196 8.72 -12.35 -13.83
CA ALA A 196 10.12 -11.95 -13.69
C ALA A 196 10.90 -12.13 -15.01
N THR A 197 10.69 -13.24 -15.70
CA THR A 197 11.36 -13.54 -16.99
C THR A 197 10.97 -12.53 -18.08
N GLN A 198 9.69 -12.17 -18.16
CA GLN A 198 9.20 -11.28 -19.21
C GLN A 198 9.49 -9.80 -18.95
N THR A 199 9.48 -9.38 -17.68
CA THR A 199 9.71 -7.97 -17.33
C THR A 199 11.17 -7.63 -17.04
N GLY A 200 12.00 -8.64 -16.74
CA GLY A 200 13.37 -8.45 -16.26
C GLY A 200 13.44 -7.87 -14.85
N LYS A 201 12.29 -7.76 -14.13
CA LYS A 201 12.21 -7.24 -12.76
C LYS A 201 11.74 -8.34 -11.81
N THR A 202 12.27 -8.33 -10.59
CA THR A 202 11.79 -9.21 -9.50
C THR A 202 10.43 -8.73 -9.03
N PRO A 203 9.32 -9.48 -9.20
CA PRO A 203 8.00 -9.04 -8.78
C PRO A 203 7.91 -8.83 -7.27
N ILE A 204 6.99 -7.96 -6.86
CA ILE A 204 6.62 -7.73 -5.46
C ILE A 204 5.46 -8.68 -5.12
N ILE A 205 5.47 -9.24 -3.91
CA ILE A 205 4.35 -10.01 -3.36
C ILE A 205 3.60 -9.14 -2.36
N TYR A 206 2.31 -8.86 -2.64
CA TYR A 206 1.40 -8.33 -1.62
C TYR A 206 0.67 -9.49 -0.95
N THR A 207 0.58 -9.43 0.38
CA THR A 207 -0.21 -10.37 1.17
C THR A 207 -0.50 -9.83 2.57
N ASN A 208 -1.30 -10.60 3.32
CA ASN A 208 -1.50 -10.44 4.77
C ASN A 208 -0.90 -11.65 5.49
N ALA A 209 -0.25 -11.42 6.66
CA ALA A 209 0.43 -12.49 7.39
C ALA A 209 -0.51 -13.63 7.84
N ASN A 210 -1.76 -13.30 8.22
CA ASN A 210 -2.74 -14.32 8.59
C ASN A 210 -3.17 -15.14 7.36
N PHE A 211 -3.39 -14.48 6.20
CA PHE A 211 -3.69 -15.19 4.96
C PHE A 211 -2.55 -16.13 4.58
N TRP A 212 -1.31 -15.65 4.61
CA TRP A 212 -0.12 -16.44 4.30
C TRP A 212 0.03 -17.67 5.19
N HIS A 213 -0.23 -17.49 6.49
CA HIS A 213 -0.17 -18.56 7.47
C HIS A 213 -1.35 -19.54 7.35
N ASP A 214 -2.59 -19.03 7.41
CA ASP A 214 -3.77 -19.85 7.62
C ASP A 214 -4.24 -20.53 6.32
N TYR A 215 -4.06 -19.87 5.16
CA TYR A 215 -4.56 -20.35 3.87
C TYR A 215 -3.48 -21.03 3.03
N LEU A 216 -2.25 -20.54 3.02
CA LEU A 216 -1.16 -21.09 2.23
C LEU A 216 -0.24 -22.05 3.00
N GLY A 217 -0.47 -22.26 4.31
CA GLY A 217 0.35 -23.13 5.12
C GLY A 217 1.73 -22.56 5.45
N ASN A 218 1.86 -21.25 5.40
CA ASN A 218 3.05 -20.50 5.85
C ASN A 218 4.35 -20.85 5.08
N PRO A 219 4.37 -20.84 3.74
CA PRO A 219 5.54 -21.23 2.96
C PRO A 219 6.69 -20.23 3.12
N SER A 220 7.94 -20.72 3.18
CA SER A 220 9.14 -19.91 3.45
C SER A 220 10.02 -19.61 2.21
N GLY A 221 9.67 -20.12 1.04
CA GLY A 221 10.53 -20.06 -0.17
C GLY A 221 10.45 -18.76 -0.97
N PHE A 222 9.97 -17.64 -0.39
CA PHE A 222 9.66 -16.41 -1.13
C PHE A 222 10.49 -15.19 -0.71
N GLY A 223 11.45 -15.34 0.19
CA GLY A 223 12.23 -14.23 0.76
C GLY A 223 13.09 -13.43 -0.23
N GLN A 224 13.28 -13.92 -1.46
CA GLN A 224 13.96 -13.19 -2.53
C GLN A 224 13.09 -12.15 -3.22
N TYR A 225 11.76 -12.20 -3.02
CA TYR A 225 10.81 -11.23 -3.57
C TYR A 225 10.58 -10.10 -2.57
N PRO A 226 10.52 -8.83 -2.99
CA PRO A 226 10.09 -7.75 -2.12
C PRO A 226 8.69 -8.03 -1.55
N LEU A 227 8.50 -7.79 -0.25
CA LEU A 227 7.23 -8.00 0.44
C LEU A 227 6.46 -6.68 0.58
N TRP A 228 5.22 -6.64 0.13
CA TRP A 228 4.24 -5.63 0.47
C TRP A 228 3.20 -6.27 1.40
N ILE A 229 3.24 -5.91 2.69
CA ILE A 229 2.43 -6.55 3.73
C ILE A 229 1.28 -5.66 4.17
N ALA A 230 0.07 -6.23 4.22
CA ALA A 230 -1.09 -5.55 4.79
C ALA A 230 -1.21 -5.84 6.29
N ALA A 231 -1.21 -4.79 7.10
CA ALA A 231 -1.48 -4.88 8.54
C ALA A 231 -1.93 -3.52 9.09
N TYR A 232 -3.20 -3.39 9.41
CA TYR A 232 -3.81 -2.15 9.89
C TYR A 232 -3.58 -2.00 11.41
N GLN A 233 -2.36 -1.66 11.78
CA GLN A 233 -1.91 -1.58 13.17
C GLN A 233 -0.79 -0.56 13.35
N LYS A 234 -0.56 -0.13 14.63
CA LYS A 234 0.50 0.81 14.98
C LYS A 234 1.91 0.22 14.93
N ASN A 235 2.05 -1.02 15.38
CA ASN A 235 3.35 -1.71 15.42
C ASN A 235 3.73 -2.24 14.04
N PRO A 236 5.03 -2.45 13.77
CA PRO A 236 5.44 -3.12 12.55
C PRO A 236 4.64 -4.41 12.30
N PRO A 237 4.33 -4.74 11.04
CA PRO A 237 3.54 -5.92 10.71
C PRO A 237 4.29 -7.20 11.07
N PRO A 238 3.58 -8.29 11.39
CA PRO A 238 4.20 -9.60 11.48
C PRO A 238 4.74 -10.01 10.11
N ILE A 239 5.99 -10.48 10.06
CA ILE A 239 6.66 -10.88 8.83
C ILE A 239 6.52 -12.38 8.62
N PRO A 240 5.98 -12.85 7.48
CA PRO A 240 5.90 -14.27 7.18
C PRO A 240 7.29 -14.92 7.03
N PRO A 241 7.42 -16.25 7.21
CA PRO A 241 8.70 -16.95 7.13
C PRO A 241 9.39 -16.77 5.77
N GLY A 242 10.70 -16.65 5.81
CA GLY A 242 11.55 -16.47 4.64
C GLY A 242 11.90 -15.02 4.35
N TRP A 243 11.06 -14.07 4.73
CA TRP A 243 11.42 -12.64 4.67
C TRP A 243 12.11 -12.19 5.95
N ALA A 244 13.10 -11.32 5.80
CA ALA A 244 13.77 -10.67 6.94
C ALA A 244 12.99 -9.42 7.40
N ASP A 245 12.34 -8.73 6.46
CA ASP A 245 11.57 -7.50 6.69
C ASP A 245 10.61 -7.28 5.51
N TYR A 246 9.72 -6.28 5.65
CA TYR A 246 8.87 -5.82 4.56
C TYR A 246 9.60 -4.78 3.70
N THR A 247 9.17 -4.64 2.46
CA THR A 247 9.58 -3.56 1.54
C THR A 247 8.54 -2.45 1.53
N PHE A 248 7.27 -2.83 1.50
CA PHE A 248 6.13 -1.92 1.59
C PHE A 248 5.17 -2.41 2.67
N TRP A 249 4.49 -1.49 3.32
CA TRP A 249 3.48 -1.79 4.32
C TRP A 249 2.21 -0.99 4.05
N GLN A 250 1.12 -1.69 3.73
CA GLN A 250 -0.23 -1.13 3.72
C GLN A 250 -0.72 -1.04 5.17
N PHE A 251 -0.64 0.16 5.73
CA PHE A 251 -0.89 0.39 7.15
C PHE A 251 -2.32 0.83 7.46
N SER A 252 -3.10 1.21 6.44
CA SER A 252 -4.50 1.61 6.59
C SER A 252 -5.30 1.26 5.33
N GLY A 253 -6.48 0.66 5.53
CA GLY A 253 -7.47 0.36 4.48
C GLY A 253 -8.58 1.42 4.39
N SER A 254 -8.42 2.59 5.04
CA SER A 254 -9.47 3.62 5.12
C SER A 254 -8.92 5.03 5.23
N GLY A 255 -7.74 5.26 4.66
CA GLY A 255 -7.11 6.57 4.67
C GLY A 255 -7.88 7.60 3.83
N GLY A 256 -7.96 8.85 4.30
CA GLY A 256 -8.45 9.97 3.50
C GLY A 256 -7.27 10.81 3.02
N ILE A 257 -7.21 11.12 1.72
CA ILE A 257 -6.30 12.12 1.16
C ILE A 257 -7.09 13.07 0.27
N SER A 258 -6.61 14.31 0.09
CA SER A 258 -7.36 15.30 -0.67
C SER A 258 -7.44 14.97 -2.15
N SER A 259 -6.45 14.21 -2.65
CA SER A 259 -6.34 13.79 -4.05
C SER A 259 -7.31 12.68 -4.46
N VAL A 260 -7.90 11.94 -3.53
CA VAL A 260 -8.82 10.83 -3.82
C VAL A 260 -10.18 11.09 -3.19
N SER A 261 -11.23 10.98 -3.98
CA SER A 261 -12.60 11.11 -3.47
C SER A 261 -13.00 9.82 -2.74
N GLY A 262 -13.14 9.89 -1.43
CA GLY A 262 -13.49 8.73 -0.59
C GLY A 262 -12.29 8.17 0.16
N GLN A 263 -12.42 6.91 0.56
CA GLN A 263 -11.35 6.18 1.25
C GLN A 263 -10.36 5.59 0.25
N VAL A 264 -9.11 5.53 0.65
CA VAL A 264 -8.01 4.94 -0.13
C VAL A 264 -7.07 4.23 0.81
N ASP A 265 -6.50 3.14 0.36
CA ASP A 265 -5.50 2.41 1.09
C ASP A 265 -4.18 3.20 1.12
N ARG A 266 -3.54 3.20 2.29
CA ARG A 266 -2.33 3.98 2.55
C ARG A 266 -1.15 3.06 2.79
N ASP A 267 -0.06 3.38 2.12
CA ASP A 267 1.16 2.62 2.13
C ASP A 267 2.36 3.42 2.60
N ARG A 268 3.37 2.74 3.13
CA ARG A 268 4.70 3.30 3.35
C ARG A 268 5.78 2.35 2.85
N PHE A 269 6.83 2.93 2.32
CA PHE A 269 8.01 2.21 1.88
C PHE A 269 9.03 2.13 3.02
N ASN A 270 9.65 0.96 3.20
CA ASN A 270 10.68 0.72 4.20
C ASN A 270 12.07 1.10 3.65
N GLY A 271 12.31 2.38 3.52
CA GLY A 271 13.55 2.92 2.99
C GLY A 271 13.46 4.41 2.70
N SER A 272 14.53 4.97 2.17
CA SER A 272 14.56 6.36 1.73
C SER A 272 13.89 6.56 0.36
N LEU A 273 13.55 7.80 0.02
CA LEU A 273 13.05 8.13 -1.32
C LEU A 273 14.07 7.76 -2.42
N ASP A 274 15.36 7.84 -2.12
CA ASP A 274 16.40 7.44 -3.08
C ASP A 274 16.46 5.93 -3.28
N ASP A 275 16.16 5.14 -2.25
CA ASP A 275 16.05 3.68 -2.40
C ASP A 275 14.80 3.30 -3.21
N LEU A 276 13.68 4.00 -3.02
CA LEU A 276 12.49 3.81 -3.86
C LEU A 276 12.76 4.19 -5.31
N LYS A 277 13.44 5.31 -5.57
CA LYS A 277 13.86 5.72 -6.93
C LYS A 277 14.74 4.67 -7.59
N LYS A 278 15.73 4.10 -6.88
CA LYS A 278 16.55 2.99 -7.40
C LYS A 278 15.69 1.79 -7.79
N LEU A 279 14.73 1.41 -6.93
CA LEU A 279 13.80 0.32 -7.22
C LEU A 279 12.96 0.60 -8.48
N ALA A 280 12.59 1.86 -8.72
CA ALA A 280 11.88 2.33 -9.90
C ALA A 280 12.78 2.61 -11.12
N GLY A 281 14.10 2.38 -11.01
CA GLY A 281 15.06 2.64 -12.09
C GLY A 281 15.30 4.12 -12.38
N VAL A 282 15.01 5.01 -11.42
CA VAL A 282 15.23 6.46 -11.56
C VAL A 282 16.64 6.80 -11.11
N GLY A 283 17.41 7.45 -11.99
CA GLY A 283 18.76 7.93 -11.67
C GLY A 283 19.85 6.84 -11.62
N VAL A 284 19.63 5.70 -12.27
CA VAL A 284 20.62 4.62 -12.46
C VAL A 284 21.34 4.80 -13.77
#